data_99e1572c8566d6e28891667d4e6d9ff8
#
_entry.id   99e1572c8566d6e28891667d4e6d9ff8
#
_cell.length_a   1.000
_cell.length_b   1.000
_cell.length_c   1.000
_cell.angle_alpha   90.00
_cell.angle_beta   90.00
_cell.angle_gamma   90.00
#
_symmetry.space_group_name_H-M   'P 1'
#
loop_
_entity.id
_entity.type
_entity.pdbx_description
1 polymer ?
#
loop_
_entity_poly.entity_id
_entity_poly.type
_entity_poly.pdbx_seq_one_letter_code
_entity_poly.pdbx_strand_id
1 'polypeptide(L)'
;NIDRTMGNEELIKQVTEKAEKWLTPAYDAETQAEVKRMLENEDKTELIEAFYKDLEFGTGGLRGIMGVGTNRMNIYTVGAATQGLSNYLNANFKDMKQISVVVGYDCRNNSSLFAKISADIFSANGIKVYLFEEMRPTPEMSFAIRHLGCQSGIILTASHNPKEYNGYKAYWDDGAQVLAPHCLLYT
;
A
#
# COMPACT_ATOMS: atom_id res chain seq x y z
N ASN A 1 -12.12 14.26 -9.07
CA ASN A 1 -12.30 15.71 -9.25
C ASN A 1 -10.98 16.38 -8.94
N ILE A 2 -10.19 16.67 -9.98
CA ILE A 2 -9.05 17.57 -9.87
C ILE A 2 -9.63 18.91 -9.42
N ASP A 3 -9.13 19.47 -8.34
CA ASP A 3 -9.62 20.73 -7.79
C ASP A 3 -9.51 21.81 -8.87
N ARG A 4 -10.66 22.29 -9.35
CA ARG A 4 -10.74 23.25 -10.45
C ARG A 4 -10.17 24.63 -10.12
N THR A 5 -9.65 24.81 -8.91
CA THR A 5 -9.13 26.10 -8.42
C THR A 5 -7.65 26.31 -8.68
N MET A 6 -6.89 25.25 -8.99
CA MET A 6 -5.47 25.38 -9.32
C MET A 6 -5.28 25.54 -10.83
N GLY A 7 -4.52 26.54 -11.24
CA GLY A 7 -4.07 26.66 -12.62
C GLY A 7 -3.18 25.46 -12.99
N ASN A 8 -3.21 25.04 -14.25
CA ASN A 8 -2.44 23.88 -14.73
C ASN A 8 -0.94 24.01 -14.44
N GLU A 9 -0.38 25.21 -14.50
CA GLU A 9 1.03 25.49 -14.19
C GLU A 9 1.37 25.24 -12.71
N GLU A 10 0.50 25.64 -11.79
CA GLU A 10 0.71 25.41 -10.35
C GLU A 10 0.65 23.93 -10.00
N LEU A 11 -0.27 23.17 -10.63
CA LEU A 11 -0.35 21.72 -10.47
C LEU A 11 0.93 21.04 -10.97
N ILE A 12 1.42 21.42 -12.16
CA ILE A 12 2.67 20.86 -12.72
C ILE A 12 3.85 21.15 -11.78
N LYS A 13 3.95 22.35 -11.24
CA LYS A 13 4.98 22.72 -10.28
C LYS A 13 4.94 21.83 -9.04
N GLN A 14 3.78 21.65 -8.44
CA GLN A 14 3.61 20.83 -7.23
C GLN A 14 3.94 19.36 -7.48
N VAL A 15 3.49 18.76 -8.58
CA VAL A 15 3.82 17.36 -8.90
C VAL A 15 5.30 17.19 -9.22
N THR A 16 5.93 18.18 -9.85
CA THR A 16 7.38 18.20 -10.10
C THR A 16 8.15 18.17 -8.79
N GLU A 17 7.84 19.07 -7.85
CA GLU A 17 8.47 19.12 -6.54
C GLU A 17 8.28 17.81 -5.74
N LYS A 18 7.12 17.16 -5.84
CA LYS A 18 6.89 15.84 -5.25
C LYS A 18 7.74 14.76 -5.90
N ALA A 19 7.80 14.73 -7.22
CA ALA A 19 8.56 13.75 -7.98
C ALA A 19 10.07 13.86 -7.74
N GLU A 20 10.60 15.08 -7.67
CA GLU A 20 12.03 15.33 -7.39
C GLU A 20 12.49 14.74 -6.05
N LYS A 21 11.60 14.64 -5.04
CA LYS A 21 11.90 13.99 -3.76
C LYS A 21 12.18 12.49 -3.91
N TRP A 22 11.75 11.89 -5.01
CA TRP A 22 11.99 10.48 -5.32
C TRP A 22 13.33 10.24 -6.03
N LEU A 23 14.11 11.29 -6.32
CA LEU A 23 15.45 11.19 -6.90
C LEU A 23 16.56 11.06 -5.84
N THR A 24 16.22 10.80 -4.60
CA THR A 24 17.16 10.60 -3.49
C THR A 24 17.58 9.14 -3.36
N PRO A 25 18.73 8.84 -2.69
CA PRO A 25 19.18 7.48 -2.45
C PRO A 25 18.23 6.59 -1.63
N ALA A 26 17.14 7.15 -1.09
CA ALA A 26 16.09 6.39 -0.41
C ALA A 26 15.27 5.53 -1.39
N TYR A 27 15.34 5.82 -2.68
CA TYR A 27 14.65 5.10 -3.74
C TYR A 27 15.65 4.36 -4.62
N ASP A 28 15.25 3.19 -5.12
CA ASP A 28 16.10 2.38 -5.99
C ASP A 28 16.38 3.05 -7.35
N ALA A 29 17.41 2.57 -8.04
CA ALA A 29 17.88 3.19 -9.29
C ALA A 29 16.84 3.12 -10.43
N GLU A 30 16.03 2.04 -10.50
CA GLU A 30 14.99 1.87 -11.50
C GLU A 30 13.86 2.88 -11.28
N THR A 31 13.41 3.02 -10.03
CA THR A 31 12.44 4.02 -9.63
C THR A 31 12.92 5.44 -9.96
N GLN A 32 14.17 5.78 -9.63
CA GLN A 32 14.74 7.09 -9.94
C GLN A 32 14.83 7.34 -11.45
N ALA A 33 15.20 6.32 -12.25
CA ALA A 33 15.26 6.44 -13.70
C ALA A 33 13.88 6.72 -14.30
N GLU A 34 12.85 6.06 -13.80
CA GLU A 34 11.47 6.24 -14.26
C GLU A 34 10.93 7.64 -13.90
N VAL A 35 11.23 8.14 -12.69
CA VAL A 35 10.89 9.52 -12.29
C VAL A 35 11.58 10.54 -13.21
N LYS A 36 12.86 10.36 -13.53
CA LYS A 36 13.58 11.23 -14.46
C LYS A 36 12.92 11.24 -15.83
N ARG A 37 12.56 10.07 -16.35
CA ARG A 37 11.85 9.94 -17.64
C ARG A 37 10.55 10.76 -17.64
N MET A 38 9.75 10.68 -16.58
CA MET A 38 8.50 11.45 -16.46
C MET A 38 8.76 12.96 -16.36
N LEU A 39 9.81 13.36 -15.64
CA LEU A 39 10.19 14.78 -15.49
C LEU A 39 10.70 15.38 -16.80
N GLU A 40 11.42 14.61 -17.62
CA GLU A 40 11.97 15.05 -18.90
C GLU A 40 10.95 15.04 -20.05
N ASN A 41 9.85 14.30 -19.91
CA ASN A 41 8.79 14.25 -20.92
C ASN A 41 8.08 15.61 -21.02
N GLU A 42 7.88 16.12 -22.25
CA GLU A 42 7.12 17.35 -22.49
C GLU A 42 5.64 17.19 -22.09
N ASP A 43 5.04 16.01 -22.37
CA ASP A 43 3.72 15.65 -21.89
C ASP A 43 3.77 15.28 -20.39
N LYS A 44 3.24 16.15 -19.55
CA LYS A 44 3.21 15.97 -18.09
C LYS A 44 2.03 15.13 -17.58
N THR A 45 1.19 14.58 -18.45
CA THR A 45 -0.01 13.82 -18.06
C THR A 45 0.34 12.66 -17.12
N GLU A 46 1.33 11.86 -17.48
CA GLU A 46 1.77 10.73 -16.65
C GLU A 46 2.37 11.16 -15.30
N LEU A 47 3.16 12.23 -15.30
CA LEU A 47 3.73 12.81 -14.08
C LEU A 47 2.61 13.31 -13.14
N ILE A 48 1.63 14.01 -13.69
CA ILE A 48 0.48 14.50 -12.93
C ILE A 48 -0.28 13.31 -12.33
N GLU A 49 -0.65 12.32 -13.13
CA GLU A 49 -1.39 11.14 -12.64
C GLU A 49 -0.65 10.37 -11.56
N ALA A 50 0.68 10.30 -11.65
CA ALA A 50 1.52 9.58 -10.69
C ALA A 50 1.68 10.31 -9.34
N PHE A 51 1.67 11.66 -9.33
CA PHE A 51 2.08 12.46 -8.16
C PHE A 51 1.06 13.51 -7.69
N TYR A 52 -0.11 13.71 -8.37
CA TYR A 52 -1.06 14.77 -7.99
C TYR A 52 -1.66 14.58 -6.59
N LYS A 53 -1.70 13.36 -6.10
CA LYS A 53 -2.14 13.03 -4.74
C LYS A 53 -1.36 11.83 -4.19
N ASP A 54 -1.54 11.55 -2.93
CA ASP A 54 -1.09 10.33 -2.31
C ASP A 54 -2.18 9.26 -2.39
N LEU A 55 -1.78 7.99 -2.46
CA LEU A 55 -2.71 6.88 -2.48
C LEU A 55 -3.41 6.79 -1.12
N GLU A 56 -4.71 6.98 -1.10
CA GLU A 56 -5.50 7.04 0.12
C GLU A 56 -6.02 5.65 0.53
N PHE A 57 -6.02 5.40 1.83
CA PHE A 57 -6.67 4.24 2.39
C PHE A 57 -8.19 4.46 2.38
N GLY A 58 -8.86 3.84 1.41
CA GLY A 58 -10.31 3.85 1.30
C GLY A 58 -10.97 2.81 2.21
N THR A 59 -12.25 2.52 1.99
CA THR A 59 -12.96 1.49 2.73
C THR A 59 -12.27 0.13 2.54
N GLY A 60 -11.64 -0.35 3.60
CA GLY A 60 -11.00 -1.67 3.66
C GLY A 60 -9.63 -1.79 3.01
N GLY A 61 -9.01 -0.71 2.49
CA GLY A 61 -7.66 -0.81 1.94
C GLY A 61 -7.28 0.22 0.88
N LEU A 62 -6.12 0.00 0.26
CA LEU A 62 -5.61 0.75 -0.88
C LEU A 62 -5.96 0.06 -2.19
N ARG A 63 -6.09 0.83 -3.26
CA ARG A 63 -6.20 0.33 -4.63
C ARG A 63 -5.70 1.37 -5.61
N GLY A 64 -4.88 0.94 -6.57
CA GLY A 64 -4.34 1.82 -7.59
C GLY A 64 -3.68 1.07 -8.73
N ILE A 65 -3.35 1.79 -9.77
CA ILE A 65 -2.49 1.31 -10.86
C ILE A 65 -1.08 1.10 -10.29
N MET A 66 -0.44 0.00 -10.68
CA MET A 66 0.95 -0.27 -10.33
C MET A 66 1.90 0.67 -11.09
N GLY A 67 2.92 1.16 -10.43
CA GLY A 67 3.93 2.04 -11.03
C GLY A 67 4.58 2.98 -10.03
N VAL A 68 5.45 3.82 -10.54
CA VAL A 68 6.18 4.82 -9.75
C VAL A 68 5.27 6.02 -9.45
N GLY A 69 5.34 6.53 -8.23
CA GLY A 69 4.62 7.71 -7.78
C GLY A 69 3.80 7.49 -6.51
N THR A 70 3.43 8.61 -5.88
CA THR A 70 2.66 8.59 -4.61
C THR A 70 1.22 8.13 -4.80
N ASN A 71 0.66 8.27 -6.00
CA ASN A 71 -0.69 7.83 -6.37
C ASN A 71 -0.69 6.47 -7.11
N ARG A 72 0.34 5.67 -6.88
CA ARG A 72 0.52 4.35 -7.52
C ARG A 72 0.78 3.27 -6.48
N MET A 73 0.43 2.02 -6.81
CA MET A 73 0.81 0.83 -6.04
C MET A 73 2.25 0.46 -6.38
N ASN A 74 3.14 0.56 -5.42
CA ASN A 74 4.54 0.18 -5.51
C ASN A 74 5.09 -0.23 -4.14
N ILE A 75 6.36 -0.62 -4.09
CA ILE A 75 7.00 -1.07 -2.85
C ILE A 75 7.02 0.00 -1.74
N TYR A 76 7.07 1.27 -2.10
CA TYR A 76 7.12 2.38 -1.15
C TYR A 76 5.74 2.71 -0.58
N THR A 77 4.71 2.78 -1.42
CA THR A 77 3.34 3.06 -0.97
C THR A 77 2.77 1.90 -0.17
N VAL A 78 3.03 0.64 -0.57
CA VAL A 78 2.71 -0.57 0.20
C VAL A 78 3.49 -0.60 1.51
N GLY A 79 4.78 -0.25 1.46
CA GLY A 79 5.62 -0.17 2.66
C GLY A 79 5.12 0.85 3.67
N ALA A 80 4.79 2.06 3.21
CA ALA A 80 4.24 3.12 4.07
C ALA A 80 2.91 2.71 4.71
N ALA A 81 2.00 2.11 3.94
CA ALA A 81 0.73 1.59 4.46
C ALA A 81 0.94 0.50 5.51
N THR A 82 1.88 -0.42 5.28
CA THR A 82 2.21 -1.49 6.22
C THR A 82 2.86 -0.95 7.50
N GLN A 83 3.71 0.07 7.39
CA GLN A 83 4.27 0.74 8.56
C GLN A 83 3.19 1.44 9.38
N GLY A 84 2.26 2.14 8.73
CA GLY A 84 1.12 2.77 9.38
C GLY A 84 0.24 1.74 10.13
N LEU A 85 -0.07 0.61 9.47
CA LEU A 85 -0.82 -0.48 10.10
C LEU A 85 -0.04 -1.09 11.27
N SER A 86 1.27 -1.27 11.15
CA SER A 86 2.13 -1.77 12.24
C SER A 86 2.08 -0.84 13.46
N ASN A 87 2.21 0.46 13.25
CA ASN A 87 2.13 1.46 14.30
C ASN A 87 0.76 1.40 15.01
N TYR A 88 -0.31 1.28 14.22
CA TYR A 88 -1.66 1.21 14.74
C TYR A 88 -1.90 -0.06 15.56
N LEU A 89 -1.46 -1.23 15.08
CA LEU A 89 -1.56 -2.48 15.81
C LEU A 89 -0.78 -2.43 17.12
N ASN A 90 0.44 -1.93 17.11
CA ASN A 90 1.26 -1.78 18.32
C ASN A 90 0.62 -0.84 19.35
N ALA A 91 -0.08 0.21 18.91
CA ALA A 91 -0.79 1.12 19.80
C ALA A 91 -2.06 0.49 20.40
N ASN A 92 -2.84 -0.26 19.58
CA ASN A 92 -4.11 -0.82 20.03
C ASN A 92 -3.94 -2.11 20.85
N PHE A 93 -2.91 -2.89 20.61
CA PHE A 93 -2.63 -4.16 21.28
C PHE A 93 -1.36 -4.12 22.16
N LYS A 94 -1.03 -2.94 22.69
CA LYS A 94 0.18 -2.69 23.50
C LYS A 94 0.36 -3.62 24.70
N ASP A 95 -0.73 -4.15 25.26
CA ASP A 95 -0.71 -5.04 26.42
C ASP A 95 -0.56 -6.53 26.03
N MET A 96 -0.55 -6.84 24.74
CA MET A 96 -0.32 -8.20 24.27
C MET A 96 1.17 -8.54 24.24
N LYS A 97 1.49 -9.76 24.69
CA LYS A 97 2.87 -10.25 24.65
C LYS A 97 3.41 -10.37 23.22
N GLN A 98 2.56 -10.76 22.28
CA GLN A 98 2.91 -10.95 20.87
C GLN A 98 1.71 -10.64 20.00
N ILE A 99 1.83 -9.61 19.16
CA ILE A 99 0.89 -9.32 18.08
C ILE A 99 1.24 -10.20 16.88
N SER A 100 0.24 -10.70 16.18
CA SER A 100 0.42 -11.49 14.98
C SER A 100 -0.54 -11.07 13.85
N VAL A 101 -0.09 -11.28 12.62
CA VAL A 101 -0.84 -10.96 11.40
C VAL A 101 -0.73 -12.11 10.39
N VAL A 102 -1.75 -12.21 9.53
CA VAL A 102 -1.72 -13.09 8.35
C VAL A 102 -1.47 -12.23 7.12
N VAL A 103 -0.61 -12.69 6.21
CA VAL A 103 -0.32 -12.03 4.94
C VAL A 103 -0.57 -13.01 3.80
N GLY A 104 -1.40 -12.61 2.85
CA GLY A 104 -1.70 -13.39 1.66
C GLY A 104 -1.68 -12.54 0.38
N TYR A 105 -1.77 -13.21 -0.76
CA TYR A 105 -1.72 -12.57 -2.06
C TYR A 105 -2.42 -13.41 -3.12
N ASP A 106 -2.83 -12.75 -4.21
CA ASP A 106 -3.41 -13.37 -5.39
C ASP A 106 -2.40 -13.52 -6.54
N CYS A 107 -2.88 -13.89 -7.72
CA CYS A 107 -2.05 -14.15 -8.92
C CYS A 107 -1.63 -12.87 -9.68
N ARG A 108 -1.94 -11.67 -9.19
CA ARG A 108 -1.59 -10.43 -9.87
C ARG A 108 -0.09 -10.19 -9.89
N ASN A 109 0.36 -9.44 -10.90
CA ASN A 109 1.73 -8.97 -10.96
C ASN A 109 2.10 -8.25 -9.66
N ASN A 110 3.29 -8.49 -9.15
CA ASN A 110 3.84 -7.92 -7.91
C ASN A 110 3.09 -8.28 -6.60
N SER A 111 1.99 -9.04 -6.62
CA SER A 111 1.27 -9.40 -5.38
C SER A 111 2.16 -10.14 -4.40
N SER A 112 2.93 -11.12 -4.85
CA SER A 112 3.89 -11.87 -4.00
C SER A 112 5.03 -10.97 -3.48
N LEU A 113 5.55 -10.06 -4.32
CA LEU A 113 6.57 -9.08 -3.90
C LEU A 113 6.04 -8.15 -2.82
N PHE A 114 4.85 -7.59 -3.02
CA PHE A 114 4.22 -6.70 -2.05
C PHE A 114 3.87 -7.43 -0.74
N ALA A 115 3.46 -8.70 -0.82
CA ALA A 115 3.22 -9.52 0.36
C ALA A 115 4.51 -9.76 1.16
N LYS A 116 5.62 -10.05 0.47
CA LYS A 116 6.92 -10.22 1.13
C LYS A 116 7.39 -8.93 1.80
N ILE A 117 7.33 -7.79 1.12
CA ILE A 117 7.71 -6.49 1.68
C ILE A 117 6.87 -6.17 2.92
N SER A 118 5.56 -6.41 2.86
CA SER A 118 4.68 -6.22 4.01
C SER A 118 5.05 -7.13 5.17
N ALA A 119 5.36 -8.39 4.90
CA ALA A 119 5.79 -9.35 5.92
C ALA A 119 7.10 -8.92 6.59
N ASP A 120 8.07 -8.45 5.81
CA ASP A 120 9.36 -7.95 6.30
C ASP A 120 9.17 -6.71 7.21
N ILE A 121 8.27 -5.78 6.84
CA ILE A 121 7.97 -4.57 7.63
C ILE A 121 7.24 -4.94 8.94
N PHE A 122 6.22 -5.79 8.91
CA PHE A 122 5.57 -6.28 10.12
C PHE A 122 6.57 -6.93 11.07
N SER A 123 7.43 -7.79 10.54
CA SER A 123 8.48 -8.47 11.32
C SER A 123 9.46 -7.48 11.94
N ALA A 124 9.88 -6.45 11.19
CA ALA A 124 10.76 -5.39 11.69
C ALA A 124 10.12 -4.56 12.82
N ASN A 125 8.79 -4.51 12.88
CA ASN A 125 8.01 -3.87 13.95
C ASN A 125 7.67 -4.82 15.13
N GLY A 126 8.30 -6.00 15.19
CA GLY A 126 8.09 -6.99 16.26
C GLY A 126 6.77 -7.75 16.16
N ILE A 127 6.09 -7.68 15.05
CA ILE A 127 4.81 -8.36 14.80
C ILE A 127 5.10 -9.73 14.16
N LYS A 128 4.55 -10.80 14.74
CA LYS A 128 4.67 -12.16 14.17
C LYS A 128 3.85 -12.26 12.89
N VAL A 129 4.46 -12.78 11.83
CA VAL A 129 3.81 -12.92 10.52
C VAL A 129 3.56 -14.37 10.17
N TYR A 130 2.35 -14.67 9.75
CA TYR A 130 1.98 -15.89 9.05
C TYR A 130 1.80 -15.54 7.57
N LEU A 131 2.83 -15.80 6.77
CA LEU A 131 2.82 -15.59 5.33
C LEU A 131 2.40 -16.87 4.62
N PHE A 132 1.38 -16.80 3.76
CA PHE A 132 1.07 -17.92 2.89
C PHE A 132 2.19 -18.14 1.87
N GLU A 133 2.63 -19.37 1.73
CA GLU A 133 3.69 -19.74 0.78
C GLU A 133 3.23 -19.60 -0.67
N GLU A 134 1.93 -19.81 -0.93
CA GLU A 134 1.31 -19.71 -2.23
C GLU A 134 0.10 -18.78 -2.19
N MET A 135 -0.40 -18.38 -3.37
CA MET A 135 -1.62 -17.59 -3.46
C MET A 135 -2.82 -18.32 -2.81
N ARG A 136 -3.66 -17.57 -2.12
CA ARG A 136 -4.86 -18.09 -1.45
C ARG A 136 -6.06 -17.17 -1.70
N PRO A 137 -7.27 -17.71 -1.76
CA PRO A 137 -8.48 -16.92 -1.92
C PRO A 137 -8.78 -16.11 -0.65
N THR A 138 -9.44 -14.97 -0.86
CA THR A 138 -9.81 -14.04 0.23
C THR A 138 -10.52 -14.70 1.43
N PRO A 139 -11.44 -15.68 1.27
CA PRO A 139 -12.07 -16.34 2.43
C PRO A 139 -11.10 -17.07 3.35
N GLU A 140 -10.01 -17.62 2.83
CA GLU A 140 -8.97 -18.25 3.67
C GLU A 140 -8.25 -17.23 4.56
N MET A 141 -8.11 -15.97 4.12
CA MET A 141 -7.54 -14.90 4.95
C MET A 141 -8.39 -14.64 6.18
N SER A 142 -9.69 -14.45 6.00
CA SER A 142 -10.65 -14.24 7.10
C SER A 142 -10.67 -15.42 8.06
N PHE A 143 -10.64 -16.64 7.52
CA PHE A 143 -10.58 -17.85 8.33
C PHE A 143 -9.25 -17.94 9.12
N ALA A 144 -8.11 -17.73 8.46
CA ALA A 144 -6.80 -17.86 9.07
C ALA A 144 -6.59 -16.86 10.23
N ILE A 145 -7.07 -15.61 10.07
CA ILE A 145 -6.99 -14.59 11.13
C ILE A 145 -7.67 -15.11 12.41
N ARG A 146 -8.91 -15.59 12.30
CA ARG A 146 -9.67 -16.11 13.44
C ARG A 146 -9.11 -17.43 13.98
N HIS A 147 -8.71 -18.33 13.09
CA HIS A 147 -8.19 -19.65 13.45
C HIS A 147 -6.86 -19.57 14.20
N LEU A 148 -5.98 -18.66 13.77
CA LEU A 148 -4.66 -18.44 14.37
C LEU A 148 -4.68 -17.42 15.52
N GLY A 149 -5.82 -16.76 15.77
CA GLY A 149 -5.95 -15.72 16.79
C GLY A 149 -5.11 -14.49 16.48
N CYS A 150 -4.99 -14.13 15.20
CA CYS A 150 -4.24 -12.94 14.77
C CYS A 150 -5.05 -11.66 15.02
N GLN A 151 -4.35 -10.56 15.26
CA GLN A 151 -4.96 -9.25 15.49
C GLN A 151 -5.33 -8.53 14.19
N SER A 152 -4.72 -8.93 13.08
CA SER A 152 -5.00 -8.36 11.77
C SER A 152 -4.55 -9.33 10.67
N GLY A 153 -4.85 -8.97 9.44
CA GLY A 153 -4.32 -9.62 8.24
C GLY A 153 -4.44 -8.72 7.04
N ILE A 154 -3.65 -9.01 6.03
CA ILE A 154 -3.70 -8.29 4.75
C ILE A 154 -3.71 -9.27 3.58
N ILE A 155 -4.35 -8.89 2.50
CA ILE A 155 -4.24 -9.59 1.22
C ILE A 155 -3.95 -8.61 0.09
N LEU A 156 -2.93 -8.92 -0.69
CA LEU A 156 -2.53 -8.14 -1.87
C LEU A 156 -3.37 -8.60 -3.06
N THR A 157 -4.38 -7.82 -3.38
CA THR A 157 -5.34 -8.12 -4.46
C THR A 157 -6.10 -6.86 -4.88
N ALA A 158 -6.43 -6.75 -6.15
CA ALA A 158 -7.35 -5.74 -6.66
C ALA A 158 -8.67 -6.34 -7.16
N SER A 159 -9.05 -7.54 -6.69
CA SER A 159 -10.32 -8.20 -7.00
C SER A 159 -10.54 -8.37 -8.52
N HIS A 160 -11.50 -7.64 -9.10
CA HIS A 160 -11.89 -7.69 -10.50
C HIS A 160 -11.36 -6.53 -11.35
N ASN A 161 -10.51 -5.67 -10.80
CA ASN A 161 -9.91 -4.58 -11.57
C ASN A 161 -9.01 -5.11 -12.68
N PRO A 162 -8.73 -4.31 -13.74
CA PRO A 162 -7.78 -4.65 -14.78
C PRO A 162 -6.41 -5.05 -14.24
N LYS A 163 -5.62 -5.73 -15.07
CA LYS A 163 -4.31 -6.31 -14.66
C LYS A 163 -3.27 -5.30 -14.21
N GLU A 164 -3.42 -4.05 -14.62
CA GLU A 164 -2.56 -2.92 -14.26
C GLU A 164 -2.73 -2.49 -12.80
N TYR A 165 -3.85 -2.88 -12.17
CA TYR A 165 -4.15 -2.55 -10.79
C TYR A 165 -3.62 -3.61 -9.83
N ASN A 166 -3.25 -3.15 -8.64
CA ASN A 166 -3.14 -3.99 -7.46
C ASN A 166 -3.80 -3.28 -6.27
N GLY A 167 -3.89 -3.94 -5.14
CA GLY A 167 -4.51 -3.41 -3.95
C GLY A 167 -3.98 -4.08 -2.69
N TYR A 168 -4.28 -3.44 -1.58
CA TYR A 168 -3.90 -3.84 -0.24
C TYR A 168 -5.16 -3.82 0.62
N LYS A 169 -5.76 -4.98 0.88
CA LYS A 169 -6.94 -5.10 1.74
C LYS A 169 -6.50 -5.47 3.15
N ALA A 170 -6.96 -4.70 4.13
CA ALA A 170 -6.69 -4.97 5.54
C ALA A 170 -7.93 -5.55 6.24
N TYR A 171 -7.67 -6.45 7.18
CA TYR A 171 -8.65 -7.15 8.00
C TYR A 171 -8.34 -6.95 9.48
N TRP A 172 -9.38 -6.99 10.32
CA TRP A 172 -9.25 -6.91 11.76
C TRP A 172 -9.27 -8.31 12.40
N ASP A 173 -9.23 -8.38 13.73
CA ASP A 173 -9.15 -9.61 14.51
C ASP A 173 -10.39 -10.51 14.40
N ASP A 174 -11.53 -9.95 14.03
CA ASP A 174 -12.77 -10.67 13.73
C ASP A 174 -12.77 -11.34 12.33
N GLY A 175 -11.73 -11.09 11.52
CA GLY A 175 -11.65 -11.58 10.14
C GLY A 175 -12.46 -10.78 9.12
N ALA A 176 -13.06 -9.65 9.51
CA ALA A 176 -13.72 -8.73 8.58
C ALA A 176 -12.75 -7.68 8.04
N GLN A 177 -13.08 -7.12 6.86
CA GLN A 177 -12.32 -5.99 6.33
C GLN A 177 -12.42 -4.79 7.27
N VAL A 178 -11.30 -4.09 7.42
CA VAL A 178 -11.21 -2.89 8.26
C VAL A 178 -12.13 -1.79 7.74
N LEU A 179 -13.01 -1.31 8.61
CA LEU A 179 -13.94 -0.20 8.37
C LEU A 179 -13.65 0.94 9.36
N ALA A 180 -14.36 2.06 9.21
CA ALA A 180 -14.28 3.14 10.19
C ALA A 180 -14.66 2.62 11.61
N PRO A 181 -13.98 3.07 12.69
CA PRO A 181 -12.95 4.11 12.70
C PRO A 181 -11.54 3.65 12.32
N HIS A 182 -11.28 2.34 12.27
CA HIS A 182 -9.94 1.78 12.10
C HIS A 182 -9.27 2.19 10.78
N CYS A 183 -10.01 2.33 9.68
CA CYS A 183 -9.44 2.71 8.37
C CYS A 183 -8.99 4.18 8.30
N LEU A 184 -9.40 5.04 9.23
CA LEU A 184 -9.05 6.47 9.24
C LEU A 184 -7.72 6.77 9.94
N LEU A 185 -7.07 5.78 10.51
CA LEU A 185 -5.93 5.96 11.42
C LEU A 185 -4.57 5.61 10.78
N TYR A 186 -4.54 5.27 9.49
CA TYR A 186 -3.31 4.95 8.76
C TYR A 186 -2.82 6.06 7.85
N THR A 187 -3.59 7.11 7.70
CA THR A 187 -3.28 8.27 6.83
C THR A 187 -2.69 9.42 7.62
#